data_33784ba97b7bd68c702cf4dc511233bc
#
_entry.id   33784ba97b7bd68c702cf4dc511233bc
#
_cell.length_a   1.000
_cell.length_b   1.000
_cell.length_c   1.000
_cell.angle_alpha   90.00
_cell.angle_beta   90.00
_cell.angle_gamma   90.00
#
_symmetry.space_group_name_H-M   'P 1'
#
loop_
_entity.id
_entity.type
_entity.pdbx_description
1 polymer ?
#
loop_
_entity_poly.entity_id
_entity_poly.type
_entity_poly.pdbx_seq_one_letter_code
_entity_poly.pdbx_strand_id
1 'polypeptide(L)'
;MKKLVLSTALLVLGVATLATPAKAAKKATKFSLTPSTTAVTRKSVKVSVTVKKKAKIKEIRYRAGKVTKKANKYWKRAKSITKKKSFSAPYNGWYSVRLKNKAGKYTVRNIQIQCIDKTAPSVKTSYTVANKVGTVSVSAWDNNGISYIGYQKGWLQSKRKADYTAMQNDQKSFQVTTPGYYTVCVKDGVGNTYLAYRYVELWKDLWSLKPFDRVSAENYEGTMKDRWGNSITNPIRVAAREKGDRYIEYYLGGTYTRLSGEIIRSDENEDDENTWIQIIADGVLIYQSPKMNYKTKPVSFDIAINHAKYVKIVAFSDNESIWEYGYMLITNAKLYN
;
A
#
# COMPACT_ATOMS: atom_id res chain seq x y z
N MET A 1 110.66 13.99 52.14
CA MET A 1 109.68 15.09 51.98
C MET A 1 108.33 14.51 51.96
N LYS A 2 107.61 14.49 53.09
CA LYS A 2 106.27 13.99 53.21
C LYS A 2 105.32 15.17 53.40
N LYS A 3 104.33 15.37 52.46
CA LYS A 3 103.30 16.39 52.58
C LYS A 3 102.15 15.86 53.39
N LEU A 4 101.84 16.52 54.44
CA LEU A 4 100.66 16.33 55.29
C LEU A 4 99.45 16.86 54.58
N VAL A 5 98.37 16.02 54.41
CA VAL A 5 97.08 16.47 53.88
C VAL A 5 96.08 16.47 55.02
N LEU A 6 95.63 17.67 55.36
CA LEU A 6 94.54 17.91 56.35
C LEU A 6 93.19 17.60 55.73
N SER A 7 92.44 16.64 56.29
CA SER A 7 91.08 16.33 55.88
C SER A 7 90.11 17.12 56.77
N THR A 8 89.39 18.02 56.17
CA THR A 8 88.26 18.75 56.79
C THR A 8 86.97 17.89 56.61
N ALA A 9 86.45 17.42 57.74
CA ALA A 9 85.16 16.68 57.74
C ALA A 9 84.03 17.73 57.68
N LEU A 10 83.26 17.71 56.61
CA LEU A 10 82.01 18.48 56.43
C LEU A 10 80.85 17.76 57.03
N LEU A 11 80.30 18.27 58.13
CA LEU A 11 79.07 17.76 58.75
C LEU A 11 77.87 18.16 57.96
N VAL A 12 77.26 17.24 57.14
CA VAL A 12 75.97 17.48 56.39
C VAL A 12 74.80 17.14 57.32
N LEU A 13 74.13 18.17 57.84
CA LEU A 13 72.82 18.04 58.47
C LEU A 13 71.80 17.58 57.39
N GLY A 14 71.43 16.32 57.42
CA GLY A 14 70.34 15.82 56.56
C GLY A 14 68.99 16.33 57.08
N VAL A 15 68.39 17.24 56.38
CA VAL A 15 66.97 17.58 56.57
C VAL A 15 66.16 16.44 55.99
N ALA A 16 65.58 15.58 56.84
CA ALA A 16 64.61 14.56 56.47
C ALA A 16 63.31 15.27 56.09
N THR A 17 63.11 15.46 54.80
CA THR A 17 61.78 15.84 54.27
C THR A 17 60.85 14.67 54.43
N LEU A 18 59.93 14.74 55.40
CA LEU A 18 58.80 13.83 55.52
C LEU A 18 57.97 13.85 54.20
N ALA A 19 58.22 12.93 53.31
CA ALA A 19 57.39 12.72 52.12
C ALA A 19 55.97 12.35 52.58
N THR A 20 55.06 13.34 52.47
CA THR A 20 53.64 13.04 52.66
C THR A 20 53.22 11.91 51.70
N PRO A 21 52.56 10.82 52.18
CA PRO A 21 52.21 9.71 51.31
C PRO A 21 51.33 10.25 50.18
N ALA A 22 51.74 10.05 48.91
CA ALA A 22 51.01 10.48 47.74
C ALA A 22 49.63 9.79 47.81
N LYS A 23 48.58 10.61 48.01
CA LYS A 23 47.21 10.17 48.10
C LYS A 23 46.87 9.41 46.82
N ALA A 24 46.72 8.05 46.95
CA ALA A 24 46.48 7.16 45.80
C ALA A 24 45.43 7.75 44.85
N ALA A 25 45.78 7.95 43.61
CA ALA A 25 44.90 8.59 42.61
C ALA A 25 43.63 7.79 42.52
N LYS A 26 42.48 8.40 42.91
CA LYS A 26 41.18 7.75 42.91
C LYS A 26 40.80 7.34 41.48
N LYS A 27 40.71 6.04 41.19
CA LYS A 27 40.44 5.46 39.88
C LYS A 27 39.03 5.79 39.37
N ALA A 28 38.88 6.01 38.07
CA ALA A 28 37.57 6.17 37.41
C ALA A 28 36.79 4.86 37.47
N THR A 29 35.48 4.93 37.70
CA THR A 29 34.60 3.74 37.78
C THR A 29 34.32 3.17 36.41
N LYS A 30 34.63 1.89 36.20
CA LYS A 30 34.28 1.14 34.97
C LYS A 30 32.79 0.74 35.00
N PHE A 31 32.13 0.76 33.84
CA PHE A 31 30.77 0.29 33.64
C PHE A 31 30.63 -0.31 32.23
N SER A 32 29.55 -1.09 31.98
CA SER A 32 29.19 -1.60 30.66
C SER A 32 27.83 -1.09 30.24
N LEU A 33 27.57 -1.14 28.92
CA LEU A 33 26.29 -0.85 28.29
C LEU A 33 25.83 -2.12 27.59
N THR A 34 24.62 -2.55 27.91
CA THR A 34 24.04 -3.78 27.35
C THR A 34 22.66 -3.45 26.75
N PRO A 35 22.43 -3.65 25.46
CA PRO A 35 21.13 -3.49 24.86
C PRO A 35 20.23 -4.68 25.24
N SER A 36 18.93 -4.47 25.32
CA SER A 36 17.94 -5.53 25.59
C SER A 36 17.81 -6.55 24.49
N THR A 37 18.18 -6.18 23.28
CA THR A 37 18.24 -7.06 22.10
C THR A 37 19.23 -6.52 21.08
N THR A 38 19.79 -7.42 20.28
CA THR A 38 20.54 -7.13 19.05
C THR A 38 19.79 -7.63 17.81
N ALA A 39 18.70 -8.41 18.01
CA ALA A 39 17.81 -8.81 16.93
C ALA A 39 17.03 -7.61 16.38
N VAL A 40 16.74 -7.63 15.08
CA VAL A 40 15.98 -6.57 14.43
C VAL A 40 14.61 -6.42 15.06
N THR A 41 14.19 -5.18 15.29
CA THR A 41 12.92 -4.86 15.98
C THR A 41 12.40 -3.50 15.55
N ARG A 42 11.07 -3.35 15.49
CA ARG A 42 10.43 -2.03 15.31
C ARG A 42 10.31 -1.23 16.62
N LYS A 43 10.57 -1.89 17.77
CA LYS A 43 10.47 -1.27 19.10
C LYS A 43 11.77 -0.55 19.47
N SER A 44 11.65 0.41 20.39
CA SER A 44 12.83 1.03 21.00
C SER A 44 13.64 0.02 21.79
N VAL A 45 14.96 0.11 21.72
CA VAL A 45 15.88 -0.78 22.43
C VAL A 45 16.23 -0.18 23.80
N LYS A 46 15.95 -0.91 24.87
CA LYS A 46 16.38 -0.52 26.21
C LYS A 46 17.87 -0.81 26.37
N VAL A 47 18.64 0.18 26.80
CA VAL A 47 20.07 0.02 27.11
C VAL A 47 20.26 0.10 28.60
N SER A 48 20.80 -0.96 29.22
CA SER A 48 21.12 -1.04 30.65
C SER A 48 22.56 -0.61 30.91
N VAL A 49 22.77 0.09 32.04
CA VAL A 49 24.08 0.54 32.53
C VAL A 49 24.46 -0.31 33.74
N THR A 50 25.39 -1.23 33.56
CA THR A 50 25.84 -2.13 34.63
C THR A 50 27.12 -1.57 35.26
N VAL A 51 27.09 -1.42 36.58
CA VAL A 51 28.20 -0.90 37.37
C VAL A 51 28.54 -1.90 38.49
N LYS A 52 29.82 -2.07 38.84
CA LYS A 52 30.23 -2.98 39.95
C LYS A 52 29.49 -2.62 41.25
N LYS A 53 28.98 -3.63 41.97
CA LYS A 53 28.15 -3.45 43.20
C LYS A 53 28.70 -2.46 44.23
N LYS A 54 30.02 -2.39 44.45
CA LYS A 54 30.67 -1.49 45.42
C LYS A 54 30.99 -0.09 44.85
N ALA A 55 30.60 0.26 43.65
CA ALA A 55 30.94 1.54 43.02
C ALA A 55 30.11 2.70 43.63
N LYS A 56 30.78 3.69 44.18
CA LYS A 56 30.15 4.92 44.73
C LYS A 56 29.84 5.91 43.60
N ILE A 57 28.62 5.85 43.05
CA ILE A 57 28.15 6.67 41.93
C ILE A 57 27.58 7.99 42.44
N LYS A 58 27.92 9.11 41.78
CA LYS A 58 27.31 10.41 42.00
C LYS A 58 26.26 10.73 40.94
N GLU A 59 26.54 10.44 39.64
CA GLU A 59 25.67 10.80 38.55
C GLU A 59 25.90 9.87 37.34
N ILE A 60 24.83 9.51 36.65
CA ILE A 60 24.86 8.87 35.31
C ILE A 60 23.97 9.70 34.38
N ARG A 61 24.54 10.14 33.26
CA ARG A 61 23.83 10.85 32.21
C ARG A 61 23.99 10.14 30.87
N TYR A 62 22.95 10.18 30.01
CA TYR A 62 23.04 9.72 28.64
C TYR A 62 22.57 10.79 27.66
N ARG A 63 22.99 10.64 26.41
CA ARG A 63 22.51 11.43 25.28
C ARG A 63 22.66 10.66 23.97
N ALA A 64 21.85 11.02 22.95
CA ALA A 64 22.08 10.59 21.58
C ALA A 64 23.35 11.25 21.01
N GLY A 65 23.98 10.55 20.07
CA GLY A 65 25.23 10.95 19.42
C GLY A 65 26.49 10.39 20.11
N LYS A 66 27.58 10.26 19.33
CA LYS A 66 28.88 9.75 19.80
C LYS A 66 29.67 10.88 20.47
N VAL A 67 29.87 10.80 21.79
CA VAL A 67 30.63 11.75 22.57
C VAL A 67 31.69 11.00 23.35
N THR A 68 32.95 11.36 23.16
CA THR A 68 34.12 10.81 23.88
C THR A 68 34.64 11.74 24.96
N LYS A 69 34.38 13.02 24.82
CA LYS A 69 34.89 14.08 25.74
C LYS A 69 34.08 14.09 27.04
N LYS A 70 34.81 14.26 28.19
CA LYS A 70 34.25 14.21 29.56
C LYS A 70 33.72 15.54 30.06
N ALA A 71 34.17 16.67 29.50
CA ALA A 71 33.85 18.02 29.98
C ALA A 71 32.36 18.34 29.92
N ASN A 72 31.84 19.10 30.89
CA ASN A 72 30.42 19.40 31.07
C ASN A 72 29.77 20.06 29.83
N LYS A 73 30.51 20.89 29.11
CA LYS A 73 30.01 21.58 27.90
C LYS A 73 29.43 20.62 26.86
N TYR A 74 29.94 19.38 26.71
CA TYR A 74 29.46 18.35 25.79
C TYR A 74 28.24 17.59 26.32
N TRP A 75 27.86 17.78 27.59
CA TRP A 75 26.80 17.01 28.28
C TRP A 75 25.64 17.90 28.77
N LYS A 76 25.56 19.18 28.34
CA LYS A 76 24.50 20.12 28.74
C LYS A 76 23.09 19.54 28.46
N ARG A 77 22.88 18.90 27.30
CA ARG A 77 21.59 18.30 26.89
C ARG A 77 21.42 16.84 27.32
N ALA A 78 22.32 16.28 28.11
CA ALA A 78 22.25 14.88 28.52
C ALA A 78 21.22 14.69 29.65
N LYS A 79 20.38 13.64 29.51
CA LYS A 79 19.36 13.29 30.49
C LYS A 79 19.96 12.47 31.63
N SER A 80 19.53 12.70 32.88
CA SER A 80 19.95 11.90 34.03
C SER A 80 19.23 10.56 34.07
N ILE A 81 20.02 9.49 34.28
CA ILE A 81 19.53 8.12 34.49
C ILE A 81 20.11 7.49 35.73
N THR A 82 20.54 8.27 36.67
CA THR A 82 21.24 7.84 37.90
C THR A 82 20.42 6.84 38.70
N LYS A 83 19.11 7.06 38.86
CA LYS A 83 18.19 6.15 39.55
C LYS A 83 17.87 4.91 38.72
N LYS A 84 17.47 5.08 37.46
CA LYS A 84 16.99 4.02 36.57
C LYS A 84 18.11 3.13 36.03
N LYS A 85 19.33 3.66 35.87
CA LYS A 85 20.49 2.98 35.26
C LYS A 85 20.18 2.34 33.91
N SER A 86 19.23 2.92 33.18
CA SER A 86 18.86 2.49 31.83
C SER A 86 18.21 3.65 31.06
N PHE A 87 18.22 3.53 29.73
CA PHE A 87 17.51 4.45 28.85
C PHE A 87 16.92 3.68 27.66
N SER A 88 15.96 4.28 26.96
CA SER A 88 15.41 3.76 25.71
C SER A 88 16.05 4.47 24.52
N ALA A 89 16.56 3.70 23.58
CA ALA A 89 17.06 4.15 22.28
C ALA A 89 15.92 4.01 21.25
N PRO A 90 15.26 5.09 20.81
CA PRO A 90 14.12 5.01 19.91
C PRO A 90 14.51 4.86 18.44
N TYR A 91 15.77 5.10 18.08
CA TYR A 91 16.28 5.06 16.71
C TYR A 91 17.67 4.45 16.67
N ASN A 92 18.07 3.99 15.49
CA ASN A 92 19.45 3.59 15.22
C ASN A 92 20.41 4.78 15.39
N GLY A 93 21.65 4.47 15.74
CA GLY A 93 22.68 5.48 15.92
C GLY A 93 23.51 5.30 17.19
N TRP A 94 24.38 6.25 17.45
CA TRP A 94 25.24 6.26 18.63
C TRP A 94 24.53 6.86 19.83
N TYR A 95 24.76 6.25 20.99
CA TYR A 95 24.35 6.74 22.30
C TYR A 95 25.56 6.75 23.23
N SER A 96 25.71 7.85 23.97
CA SER A 96 26.81 8.06 24.89
C SER A 96 26.32 8.12 26.33
N VAL A 97 27.02 7.44 27.21
CA VAL A 97 26.77 7.48 28.65
C VAL A 97 28.00 7.98 29.38
N ARG A 98 27.81 9.00 30.26
CA ARG A 98 28.84 9.51 31.16
C ARG A 98 28.46 9.19 32.60
N LEU A 99 29.39 8.58 33.33
CA LEU A 99 29.27 8.28 34.74
C LEU A 99 30.25 9.18 35.52
N LYS A 100 29.77 9.86 36.57
CA LYS A 100 30.57 10.56 37.57
C LYS A 100 30.53 9.78 38.87
N ASN A 101 31.67 9.40 39.44
CA ASN A 101 31.73 8.77 40.74
C ASN A 101 31.75 9.80 41.88
N LYS A 102 31.58 9.34 43.15
CA LYS A 102 31.64 10.26 44.32
C LYS A 102 33.00 10.94 44.48
N ALA A 103 34.09 10.38 43.91
CA ALA A 103 35.41 11.00 43.86
C ALA A 103 35.59 12.07 42.76
N GLY A 104 34.49 12.44 42.04
CA GLY A 104 34.50 13.46 40.99
C GLY A 104 35.05 13.01 39.62
N LYS A 105 35.51 11.76 39.47
CA LYS A 105 36.09 11.24 38.22
C LYS A 105 35.02 10.82 37.25
N TYR A 106 35.23 11.09 35.95
CA TYR A 106 34.31 10.77 34.87
C TYR A 106 34.79 9.59 34.03
N THR A 107 33.85 8.75 33.62
CA THR A 107 34.01 7.70 32.58
C THR A 107 32.96 7.90 31.52
N VAL A 108 33.32 7.75 30.25
CA VAL A 108 32.39 7.78 29.12
C VAL A 108 32.47 6.46 28.39
N ARG A 109 31.31 5.95 27.99
CA ARG A 109 31.15 4.79 27.12
C ARG A 109 30.12 5.08 26.06
N ASN A 110 30.31 4.52 24.88
CA ASN A 110 29.43 4.67 23.75
C ASN A 110 28.89 3.29 23.35
N ILE A 111 27.70 3.26 22.86
CA ILE A 111 27.06 2.09 22.23
C ILE A 111 26.41 2.53 20.92
N GLN A 112 26.52 1.72 19.90
CA GLN A 112 25.79 1.89 18.63
C GLN A 112 24.61 0.94 18.60
N ILE A 113 23.43 1.45 18.31
CA ILE A 113 22.22 0.67 18.07
C ILE A 113 22.00 0.68 16.55
N GLN A 114 21.79 -0.51 15.96
CA GLN A 114 21.65 -0.69 14.51
C GLN A 114 20.49 -1.65 14.17
N CYS A 115 19.80 -2.15 15.17
CA CYS A 115 18.79 -3.20 15.03
C CYS A 115 17.35 -2.68 15.05
N ILE A 116 17.12 -1.36 14.95
CA ILE A 116 15.76 -0.81 14.92
C ILE A 116 15.35 -0.59 13.46
N ASP A 117 14.28 -1.26 13.06
CA ASP A 117 13.63 -1.04 11.78
C ASP A 117 12.20 -0.54 11.99
N LYS A 118 11.88 0.62 11.42
CA LYS A 118 10.56 1.25 11.44
C LYS A 118 10.05 1.54 10.03
N THR A 119 10.75 1.06 9.03
CA THR A 119 10.39 1.23 7.63
C THR A 119 9.34 0.21 7.28
N ALA A 120 8.27 0.63 6.63
CA ALA A 120 7.28 -0.28 6.09
C ALA A 120 7.75 -0.86 4.76
N PRO A 121 7.28 -2.05 4.37
CA PRO A 121 7.61 -2.65 3.08
C PRO A 121 7.27 -1.74 1.90
N SER A 122 8.04 -1.84 0.83
CA SER A 122 7.69 -1.29 -0.48
C SER A 122 6.76 -2.27 -1.19
N VAL A 123 5.62 -1.78 -1.72
CA VAL A 123 4.61 -2.61 -2.36
C VAL A 123 4.19 -2.00 -3.69
N LYS A 124 4.14 -2.82 -4.74
CA LYS A 124 3.55 -2.50 -6.04
C LYS A 124 2.44 -3.49 -6.35
N THR A 125 1.33 -2.98 -6.91
CA THR A 125 0.22 -3.82 -7.37
C THR A 125 -0.12 -3.46 -8.81
N SER A 126 -0.42 -4.47 -9.63
CA SER A 126 -1.00 -4.35 -10.97
C SER A 126 -2.16 -5.32 -11.10
N TYR A 127 -2.95 -5.22 -12.15
CA TYR A 127 -3.94 -6.24 -12.47
C TYR A 127 -4.08 -6.42 -13.97
N THR A 128 -4.54 -7.61 -14.34
CA THR A 128 -5.00 -7.98 -15.69
C THR A 128 -6.39 -8.58 -15.59
N VAL A 129 -7.17 -8.53 -16.65
CA VAL A 129 -8.50 -9.12 -16.72
C VAL A 129 -8.54 -10.08 -17.90
N ALA A 130 -9.06 -11.26 -17.67
CA ALA A 130 -9.35 -12.25 -18.71
C ALA A 130 -10.59 -13.06 -18.30
N ASN A 131 -11.50 -13.30 -19.25
CA ASN A 131 -12.71 -14.12 -19.03
C ASN A 131 -13.53 -13.69 -17.79
N LYS A 132 -13.73 -12.38 -17.62
CA LYS A 132 -14.46 -11.78 -16.46
C LYS A 132 -13.79 -11.98 -15.09
N VAL A 133 -12.54 -12.45 -15.07
CA VAL A 133 -11.74 -12.62 -13.86
C VAL A 133 -10.57 -11.65 -13.85
N GLY A 134 -10.46 -10.87 -12.81
CA GLY A 134 -9.31 -10.01 -12.56
C GLY A 134 -8.22 -10.78 -11.81
N THR A 135 -6.98 -10.74 -12.28
CA THR A 135 -5.81 -11.25 -11.57
C THR A 135 -5.00 -10.07 -11.04
N VAL A 136 -4.99 -9.88 -9.73
CA VAL A 136 -4.21 -8.83 -9.07
C VAL A 136 -2.85 -9.37 -8.69
N SER A 137 -1.79 -8.80 -9.26
CA SER A 137 -0.40 -9.14 -8.95
C SER A 137 0.15 -8.22 -7.86
N VAL A 138 0.91 -8.80 -6.93
CA VAL A 138 1.52 -8.10 -5.79
C VAL A 138 3.02 -8.34 -5.81
N SER A 139 3.81 -7.27 -5.80
CA SER A 139 5.26 -7.30 -5.60
C SER A 139 5.59 -6.51 -4.34
N ALA A 140 6.26 -7.16 -3.38
CA ALA A 140 6.63 -6.55 -2.11
C ALA A 140 8.09 -6.84 -1.77
N TRP A 141 8.75 -5.85 -1.16
CA TRP A 141 10.15 -5.97 -0.75
C TRP A 141 10.43 -5.18 0.53
N ASP A 142 11.26 -5.75 1.38
CA ASP A 142 11.81 -5.10 2.57
C ASP A 142 13.17 -5.72 2.95
N ASN A 143 14.04 -4.94 3.61
CA ASN A 143 15.36 -5.39 4.08
C ASN A 143 15.28 -6.56 5.07
N ASN A 144 14.19 -6.66 5.84
CA ASN A 144 13.95 -7.72 6.82
C ASN A 144 13.01 -8.79 6.28
N GLY A 145 12.83 -8.85 4.96
CA GLY A 145 11.95 -9.78 4.28
C GLY A 145 10.46 -9.45 4.50
N ILE A 146 9.62 -10.19 3.79
CA ILE A 146 8.17 -10.10 3.90
C ILE A 146 7.66 -11.28 4.73
N SER A 147 6.95 -11.00 5.82
CA SER A 147 6.39 -12.03 6.71
C SER A 147 4.90 -12.29 6.49
N TYR A 148 4.20 -11.42 5.76
CA TYR A 148 2.78 -11.56 5.50
C TYR A 148 2.33 -10.72 4.32
N ILE A 149 1.52 -11.32 3.46
CA ILE A 149 0.71 -10.64 2.45
C ILE A 149 -0.71 -11.16 2.62
N GLY A 150 -1.68 -10.26 2.62
CA GLY A 150 -3.10 -10.62 2.60
C GLY A 150 -3.89 -9.57 1.85
N TYR A 151 -5.06 -9.96 1.36
CA TYR A 151 -5.95 -9.07 0.60
C TYR A 151 -7.39 -9.15 1.09
N GLN A 152 -8.15 -8.10 0.84
CA GLN A 152 -9.58 -8.05 1.12
C GLN A 152 -10.26 -7.06 0.19
N LYS A 153 -11.50 -7.37 -0.23
CA LYS A 153 -12.34 -6.42 -0.98
C LYS A 153 -12.70 -5.24 -0.09
N GLY A 154 -12.64 -4.03 -0.65
CA GLY A 154 -12.95 -2.78 0.01
C GLY A 154 -11.72 -1.91 0.28
N TRP A 155 -11.97 -0.67 0.70
CA TRP A 155 -10.98 0.30 1.13
C TRP A 155 -10.79 0.21 2.65
N LEU A 156 -9.91 -0.68 3.10
CA LEU A 156 -9.71 -0.94 4.53
C LEU A 156 -8.50 -0.15 5.08
N GLN A 157 -8.64 0.38 6.31
CA GLN A 157 -7.56 1.01 7.06
C GLN A 157 -6.96 0.08 8.13
N SER A 158 -7.57 -1.08 8.34
CA SER A 158 -7.10 -2.05 9.33
C SER A 158 -5.74 -2.64 8.97
N LYS A 159 -4.89 -2.81 9.98
CA LYS A 159 -3.58 -3.46 9.88
C LYS A 159 -3.54 -4.83 10.57
N ARG A 160 -4.70 -5.39 10.96
CA ARG A 160 -4.80 -6.71 11.59
C ARG A 160 -4.82 -7.80 10.53
N LYS A 161 -4.05 -8.86 10.71
CA LYS A 161 -4.02 -10.01 9.78
C LYS A 161 -5.39 -10.68 9.62
N ALA A 162 -6.17 -10.74 10.71
CA ALA A 162 -7.49 -11.38 10.73
C ALA A 162 -8.53 -10.71 9.80
N ASP A 163 -8.30 -9.47 9.37
CA ASP A 163 -9.21 -8.72 8.50
C ASP A 163 -8.92 -8.99 7.01
N TYR A 164 -7.99 -9.88 6.68
CA TYR A 164 -7.53 -10.18 5.32
C TYR A 164 -7.44 -11.68 5.05
N THR A 165 -7.76 -12.09 3.84
CA THR A 165 -7.43 -13.42 3.34
C THR A 165 -5.92 -13.48 3.11
N ALA A 166 -5.25 -14.39 3.80
CA ALA A 166 -3.79 -14.55 3.67
C ALA A 166 -3.44 -15.17 2.31
N MET A 167 -2.43 -14.62 1.66
CA MET A 167 -1.80 -15.24 0.51
C MET A 167 -0.77 -16.28 0.97
N GLN A 168 -0.64 -17.39 0.21
CA GLN A 168 0.40 -18.39 0.47
C GLN A 168 1.80 -17.76 0.31
N ASN A 169 2.82 -18.34 0.96
CA ASN A 169 4.15 -17.74 1.05
C ASN A 169 4.83 -17.45 -0.30
N ASP A 170 4.53 -18.23 -1.33
CA ASP A 170 5.04 -18.12 -2.70
C ASP A 170 4.06 -17.45 -3.68
N GLN A 171 2.83 -17.22 -3.24
CA GLN A 171 1.77 -16.64 -4.06
C GLN A 171 2.02 -15.14 -4.27
N LYS A 172 2.11 -14.72 -5.54
CA LYS A 172 2.34 -13.33 -5.95
C LYS A 172 1.11 -12.66 -6.57
N SER A 173 -0.02 -13.37 -6.64
CA SER A 173 -1.27 -12.87 -7.22
C SER A 173 -2.48 -13.54 -6.58
N PHE A 174 -3.65 -12.88 -6.72
CA PHE A 174 -4.95 -13.42 -6.34
C PHE A 174 -5.98 -13.05 -7.39
N GLN A 175 -7.03 -13.88 -7.50
CA GLN A 175 -8.11 -13.68 -8.46
C GLN A 175 -9.31 -12.99 -7.80
N VAL A 176 -10.04 -12.20 -8.60
CA VAL A 176 -11.25 -11.49 -8.21
C VAL A 176 -12.30 -11.57 -9.30
N THR A 177 -13.56 -11.76 -8.90
CA THR A 177 -14.71 -11.88 -9.80
C THR A 177 -15.71 -10.74 -9.62
N THR A 178 -15.41 -9.80 -8.76
CA THR A 178 -16.24 -8.60 -8.53
C THR A 178 -15.39 -7.35 -8.65
N PRO A 179 -15.87 -6.30 -9.35
CA PRO A 179 -15.15 -5.05 -9.47
C PRO A 179 -15.12 -4.29 -8.14
N GLY A 180 -14.22 -3.33 -8.05
CA GLY A 180 -14.10 -2.43 -6.91
C GLY A 180 -12.71 -2.37 -6.32
N TYR A 181 -12.60 -1.69 -5.18
CA TYR A 181 -11.35 -1.60 -4.46
C TYR A 181 -10.99 -2.91 -3.76
N TYR A 182 -9.71 -3.23 -3.81
CA TYR A 182 -9.08 -4.29 -3.02
C TYR A 182 -7.92 -3.69 -2.25
N THR A 183 -7.89 -3.97 -0.95
CA THR A 183 -6.79 -3.57 -0.06
C THR A 183 -5.84 -4.74 0.11
N VAL A 184 -4.56 -4.50 -0.13
CA VAL A 184 -3.47 -5.47 0.10
C VAL A 184 -2.69 -5.02 1.32
N CYS A 185 -2.66 -5.87 2.36
CA CYS A 185 -1.93 -5.65 3.60
C CYS A 185 -0.62 -6.44 3.58
N VAL A 186 0.51 -5.74 3.64
CA VAL A 186 1.85 -6.36 3.63
C VAL A 186 2.58 -6.04 4.91
N LYS A 187 3.21 -7.05 5.53
CA LYS A 187 4.06 -6.88 6.73
C LYS A 187 5.45 -7.43 6.47
N ASP A 188 6.44 -6.69 6.97
CA ASP A 188 7.83 -7.15 7.02
C ASP A 188 8.10 -8.16 8.15
N GLY A 189 9.36 -8.62 8.27
CA GLY A 189 9.80 -9.56 9.29
C GLY A 189 9.67 -9.06 10.73
N VAL A 190 9.57 -7.75 10.98
CA VAL A 190 9.41 -7.16 12.31
C VAL A 190 8.02 -6.57 12.55
N GLY A 191 7.12 -6.66 11.57
CA GLY A 191 5.72 -6.30 11.68
C GLY A 191 5.41 -4.83 11.35
N ASN A 192 6.32 -4.08 10.68
CA ASN A 192 5.91 -2.84 10.03
C ASN A 192 4.94 -3.17 8.89
N THR A 193 3.98 -2.30 8.63
CA THR A 193 2.85 -2.63 7.74
C THR A 193 2.62 -1.54 6.72
N TYR A 194 2.45 -1.95 5.46
CA TYR A 194 1.98 -1.13 4.36
C TYR A 194 0.61 -1.60 3.88
N LEU A 195 -0.27 -0.68 3.52
CA LEU A 195 -1.55 -0.94 2.87
C LEU A 195 -1.50 -0.37 1.46
N ALA A 196 -1.62 -1.24 0.46
CA ALA A 196 -1.77 -0.85 -0.93
C ALA A 196 -3.24 -0.99 -1.34
N TYR A 197 -3.70 -0.10 -2.21
CA TYR A 197 -5.06 -0.09 -2.72
C TYR A 197 -5.05 -0.26 -4.23
N ARG A 198 -5.89 -1.16 -4.74
CA ARG A 198 -6.08 -1.38 -6.18
C ARG A 198 -7.56 -1.37 -6.50
N TYR A 199 -7.97 -0.47 -7.37
CA TYR A 199 -9.27 -0.58 -8.02
C TYR A 199 -9.16 -1.55 -9.18
N VAL A 200 -10.06 -2.54 -9.22
CA VAL A 200 -10.16 -3.54 -10.30
C VAL A 200 -11.46 -3.29 -11.03
N GLU A 201 -11.37 -3.00 -12.29
CA GLU A 201 -12.49 -2.91 -13.21
C GLU A 201 -12.50 -4.20 -14.05
N LEU A 202 -13.59 -4.96 -13.98
CA LEU A 202 -13.69 -6.23 -14.69
C LEU A 202 -14.36 -6.11 -16.05
N TRP A 203 -15.06 -4.98 -16.27
CA TRP A 203 -15.72 -4.64 -17.53
C TRP A 203 -15.76 -3.14 -17.68
N LYS A 204 -15.90 -2.69 -18.91
CA LYS A 204 -16.23 -1.30 -19.24
C LYS A 204 -17.72 -1.21 -19.59
N ASP A 205 -18.44 -0.29 -19.01
CA ASP A 205 -19.83 -0.04 -19.39
C ASP A 205 -19.87 0.64 -20.78
N LEU A 206 -20.54 0.01 -21.75
CA LEU A 206 -20.64 0.54 -23.09
C LEU A 206 -21.34 1.89 -23.12
N TRP A 207 -22.36 2.09 -22.27
CA TRP A 207 -23.05 3.37 -22.13
C TRP A 207 -22.11 4.52 -21.74
N SER A 208 -21.04 4.23 -21.00
CA SER A 208 -20.05 5.24 -20.58
C SER A 208 -19.14 5.74 -21.71
N LEU A 209 -19.16 5.07 -22.86
CA LEU A 209 -18.38 5.47 -24.03
C LEU A 209 -19.17 6.51 -24.86
N LYS A 210 -18.46 7.50 -25.39
CA LYS A 210 -19.06 8.40 -26.37
C LYS A 210 -19.28 7.65 -27.68
N PRO A 211 -20.48 7.67 -28.27
CA PRO A 211 -20.72 7.13 -29.60
C PRO A 211 -19.78 7.74 -30.63
N PHE A 212 -19.25 6.90 -31.52
CA PHE A 212 -18.47 7.32 -32.68
C PHE A 212 -19.36 7.94 -33.77
N ASP A 213 -20.46 7.24 -34.06
CA ASP A 213 -21.50 7.66 -35.01
C ASP A 213 -22.87 7.16 -34.55
N ARG A 214 -23.95 7.85 -35.00
CA ARG A 214 -25.32 7.48 -34.65
C ARG A 214 -26.37 8.13 -35.53
N VAL A 215 -27.45 7.42 -35.74
CA VAL A 215 -28.67 7.93 -36.39
C VAL A 215 -29.88 7.53 -35.56
N SER A 216 -30.64 8.50 -35.07
CA SER A 216 -31.81 8.29 -34.18
C SER A 216 -31.56 7.32 -33.03
N ALA A 217 -30.41 7.47 -32.39
CA ALA A 217 -29.95 6.65 -31.29
C ALA A 217 -29.06 7.45 -30.33
N GLU A 218 -28.99 7.07 -29.06
CA GLU A 218 -28.16 7.75 -28.06
C GLU A 218 -27.93 6.91 -26.80
N ASN A 219 -26.90 7.30 -26.02
CA ASN A 219 -26.78 6.96 -24.61
C ASN A 219 -27.75 7.87 -23.84
N TYR A 220 -28.98 7.37 -23.59
CA TYR A 220 -30.01 8.17 -22.95
C TYR A 220 -29.74 8.38 -21.47
N GLU A 221 -29.62 9.63 -21.05
CA GLU A 221 -29.45 9.97 -19.64
C GLU A 221 -30.82 10.19 -19.01
N GLY A 222 -31.23 9.25 -18.16
CA GLY A 222 -32.54 9.28 -17.50
C GLY A 222 -33.14 7.90 -17.35
N THR A 223 -34.44 7.87 -17.12
CA THR A 223 -35.19 6.61 -16.91
C THR A 223 -36.29 6.47 -17.95
N MET A 224 -36.31 5.34 -18.63
CA MET A 224 -37.39 4.90 -19.52
C MET A 224 -38.13 3.72 -18.86
N LYS A 225 -39.30 3.38 -19.37
CA LYS A 225 -40.03 2.19 -18.92
C LYS A 225 -40.01 1.11 -19.98
N ASP A 226 -40.00 -0.13 -19.51
CA ASP A 226 -40.33 -1.25 -20.35
C ASP A 226 -41.86 -1.46 -20.40
N ARG A 227 -42.30 -2.38 -21.21
CA ARG A 227 -43.72 -2.71 -21.39
C ARG A 227 -44.43 -3.18 -20.11
N TRP A 228 -43.71 -3.64 -19.11
CA TRP A 228 -44.24 -4.09 -17.82
C TRP A 228 -44.15 -2.99 -16.73
N GLY A 229 -43.78 -1.77 -17.10
CA GLY A 229 -43.66 -0.64 -16.18
C GLY A 229 -42.37 -0.64 -15.36
N ASN A 230 -41.40 -1.53 -15.62
CA ASN A 230 -40.13 -1.52 -14.94
C ASN A 230 -39.28 -0.33 -15.41
N SER A 231 -38.61 0.30 -14.48
CA SER A 231 -37.74 1.46 -14.74
C SER A 231 -36.38 1.00 -15.24
N ILE A 232 -35.98 1.46 -16.43
CA ILE A 232 -34.68 1.22 -17.06
C ILE A 232 -33.90 2.53 -17.01
N THR A 233 -32.85 2.57 -16.20
CA THR A 233 -32.05 3.77 -16.04
C THR A 233 -30.84 3.75 -16.96
N ASN A 234 -30.61 4.89 -17.63
CA ASN A 234 -29.49 5.11 -18.54
C ASN A 234 -29.35 4.02 -19.62
N PRO A 235 -30.40 3.70 -20.39
CA PRO A 235 -30.28 2.76 -21.50
C PRO A 235 -29.52 3.40 -22.69
N ILE A 236 -28.93 2.55 -23.54
CA ILE A 236 -28.65 2.89 -24.91
C ILE A 236 -29.98 2.70 -25.65
N ARG A 237 -30.53 3.76 -26.24
CA ARG A 237 -31.77 3.67 -27.02
C ARG A 237 -31.49 3.83 -28.51
N VAL A 238 -32.13 2.99 -29.32
CA VAL A 238 -32.05 3.02 -30.78
C VAL A 238 -33.47 2.95 -31.33
N ALA A 239 -33.87 3.93 -32.15
CA ALA A 239 -35.15 3.88 -32.81
C ALA A 239 -35.20 2.69 -33.78
N ALA A 240 -36.31 1.92 -33.77
CA ALA A 240 -36.48 0.79 -34.66
C ALA A 240 -37.15 1.23 -35.97
N ARG A 241 -36.68 0.71 -37.11
CA ARG A 241 -37.27 0.97 -38.43
C ARG A 241 -37.00 -0.18 -39.40
N GLU A 242 -37.88 -0.39 -40.38
CA GLU A 242 -37.77 -1.47 -41.37
C GLU A 242 -36.43 -1.47 -42.12
N LYS A 243 -35.94 -0.32 -42.56
CA LYS A 243 -34.71 -0.20 -43.35
C LYS A 243 -33.42 -0.45 -42.62
N GLY A 244 -33.43 -0.56 -41.27
CA GLY A 244 -32.21 -0.75 -40.48
C GLY A 244 -31.21 0.43 -40.64
N ASP A 245 -31.72 1.64 -40.90
CA ASP A 245 -30.93 2.85 -41.05
C ASP A 245 -30.76 3.63 -39.72
N ARG A 246 -31.23 3.05 -38.61
CA ARG A 246 -31.15 3.61 -37.25
C ARG A 246 -30.17 2.81 -36.45
N TYR A 247 -29.12 3.48 -35.97
CA TYR A 247 -28.00 2.79 -35.30
C TYR A 247 -27.24 3.69 -34.34
N ILE A 248 -26.47 3.02 -33.50
CA ILE A 248 -25.40 3.63 -32.71
C ILE A 248 -24.13 2.80 -32.91
N GLU A 249 -23.02 3.47 -33.12
CA GLU A 249 -21.71 2.85 -33.36
C GLU A 249 -20.69 3.36 -32.35
N TYR A 250 -19.88 2.47 -31.82
CA TYR A 250 -18.81 2.78 -30.87
C TYR A 250 -17.45 2.38 -31.43
N TYR A 251 -16.45 3.24 -31.23
CA TYR A 251 -15.07 2.91 -31.48
C TYR A 251 -14.47 2.27 -30.23
N LEU A 252 -14.05 1.00 -30.32
CA LEU A 252 -13.51 0.19 -29.22
C LEU A 252 -11.99 -0.01 -29.33
N GLY A 253 -11.38 0.35 -30.48
CA GLY A 253 -9.94 0.30 -30.71
C GLY A 253 -9.30 -1.08 -30.59
N GLY A 254 -10.08 -2.16 -30.74
CA GLY A 254 -9.57 -3.53 -30.65
C GLY A 254 -9.26 -4.01 -29.22
N THR A 255 -9.74 -3.30 -28.19
CA THR A 255 -9.40 -3.58 -26.79
C THR A 255 -10.16 -4.76 -26.20
N TYR A 256 -11.40 -4.97 -26.63
CA TYR A 256 -12.32 -5.88 -25.95
C TYR A 256 -12.58 -7.16 -26.78
N THR A 257 -12.81 -8.27 -26.06
CA THR A 257 -13.08 -9.59 -26.68
C THR A 257 -14.55 -9.96 -26.67
N ARG A 258 -15.34 -9.43 -25.72
CA ARG A 258 -16.75 -9.79 -25.51
C ARG A 258 -17.60 -8.56 -25.19
N LEU A 259 -18.87 -8.65 -25.59
CA LEU A 259 -19.93 -7.72 -25.22
C LEU A 259 -21.13 -8.49 -24.68
N SER A 260 -21.64 -8.12 -23.50
CA SER A 260 -22.89 -8.65 -22.97
C SER A 260 -23.88 -7.53 -22.66
N GLY A 261 -25.16 -7.87 -22.55
CA GLY A 261 -26.20 -6.91 -22.17
C GLY A 261 -27.59 -7.54 -22.22
N GLU A 262 -28.59 -6.68 -22.08
CA GLU A 262 -30.00 -7.04 -22.24
C GLU A 262 -30.66 -6.11 -23.24
N ILE A 263 -31.51 -6.67 -24.10
CA ILE A 263 -32.32 -5.98 -25.08
C ILE A 263 -33.75 -5.97 -24.58
N ILE A 264 -34.37 -4.79 -24.60
CA ILE A 264 -35.68 -4.54 -24.06
C ILE A 264 -36.47 -3.70 -25.06
N ARG A 265 -37.76 -3.99 -25.25
CA ARG A 265 -38.65 -3.04 -25.92
C ARG A 265 -39.11 -1.97 -24.95
N SER A 266 -39.09 -0.72 -25.37
CA SER A 266 -39.69 0.36 -24.58
C SER A 266 -41.23 0.25 -24.57
N ASP A 267 -41.89 0.90 -23.64
CA ASP A 267 -43.34 1.03 -23.59
C ASP A 267 -43.90 1.97 -24.69
N GLU A 268 -43.00 2.67 -25.37
CA GLU A 268 -43.34 3.56 -26.51
C GLU A 268 -43.56 2.79 -27.81
N ASN A 269 -43.22 1.47 -27.88
CA ASN A 269 -43.44 0.64 -29.07
C ASN A 269 -44.88 0.17 -29.17
N GLU A 270 -45.45 0.13 -30.41
CA GLU A 270 -46.77 -0.35 -30.65
C GLU A 270 -46.92 -1.87 -30.42
N ASP A 271 -48.14 -2.32 -30.13
CA ASP A 271 -48.39 -3.69 -29.70
C ASP A 271 -48.29 -4.73 -30.85
N ASP A 272 -48.61 -4.37 -32.07
CA ASP A 272 -48.60 -5.22 -33.25
C ASP A 272 -47.26 -5.26 -34.00
N GLU A 273 -46.31 -4.44 -33.57
CA GLU A 273 -44.97 -4.32 -34.16
C GLU A 273 -44.02 -5.39 -33.60
N ASN A 274 -43.24 -6.06 -34.48
CA ASN A 274 -42.05 -6.79 -34.06
C ASN A 274 -40.78 -5.98 -34.33
N THR A 275 -39.94 -5.91 -33.32
CA THR A 275 -38.67 -5.21 -33.38
C THR A 275 -37.52 -6.15 -33.02
N TRP A 276 -36.32 -5.92 -33.56
CA TRP A 276 -35.13 -6.70 -33.22
C TRP A 276 -33.86 -5.87 -33.35
N ILE A 277 -32.80 -6.35 -32.74
CA ILE A 277 -31.47 -5.74 -32.79
C ILE A 277 -30.54 -6.64 -33.61
N GLN A 278 -29.70 -5.99 -34.41
CA GLN A 278 -28.46 -6.58 -34.95
C GLN A 278 -27.25 -5.90 -34.34
N ILE A 279 -26.22 -6.71 -34.03
CA ILE A 279 -24.91 -6.20 -33.59
C ILE A 279 -23.89 -6.61 -34.65
N ILE A 280 -23.19 -5.60 -35.17
CA ILE A 280 -22.24 -5.70 -36.26
C ILE A 280 -20.86 -5.29 -35.71
N ALA A 281 -19.84 -6.13 -35.88
CA ALA A 281 -18.47 -5.87 -35.48
C ALA A 281 -17.58 -5.74 -36.73
N ASP A 282 -16.90 -4.61 -36.91
CA ASP A 282 -16.06 -4.28 -38.08
C ASP A 282 -16.76 -4.63 -39.42
N GLY A 283 -18.05 -4.32 -39.53
CA GLY A 283 -18.86 -4.56 -40.73
C GLY A 283 -19.45 -5.98 -40.84
N VAL A 284 -19.14 -6.89 -39.94
CA VAL A 284 -19.65 -8.27 -39.93
C VAL A 284 -20.77 -8.40 -38.91
N LEU A 285 -21.92 -8.96 -39.34
CA LEU A 285 -23.04 -9.31 -38.45
C LEU A 285 -22.60 -10.45 -37.52
N ILE A 286 -22.54 -10.18 -36.20
CA ILE A 286 -22.11 -11.16 -35.18
C ILE A 286 -23.26 -11.64 -34.28
N TYR A 287 -24.35 -10.89 -34.24
CA TYR A 287 -25.51 -11.25 -33.44
C TYR A 287 -26.79 -10.62 -33.99
N GLN A 288 -27.87 -11.36 -33.92
CA GLN A 288 -29.23 -10.88 -34.13
C GLN A 288 -30.14 -11.40 -33.01
N SER A 289 -30.88 -10.51 -32.37
CA SER A 289 -31.89 -10.91 -31.40
C SER A 289 -33.07 -11.63 -32.04
N PRO A 290 -33.85 -12.40 -31.29
CA PRO A 290 -35.19 -12.76 -31.76
C PRO A 290 -36.02 -11.52 -32.13
N LYS A 291 -37.02 -11.68 -32.98
CA LYS A 291 -38.06 -10.69 -33.15
C LYS A 291 -38.85 -10.57 -31.84
N MET A 292 -38.97 -9.36 -31.32
CA MET A 292 -39.56 -9.06 -30.01
C MET A 292 -40.89 -8.29 -30.23
N ASN A 293 -41.98 -8.85 -29.74
CA ASN A 293 -43.29 -8.20 -29.70
C ASN A 293 -43.63 -7.75 -28.25
N TYR A 294 -44.84 -7.23 -28.04
CA TYR A 294 -45.27 -6.72 -26.74
C TYR A 294 -45.32 -7.78 -25.60
N LYS A 295 -45.30 -9.08 -25.94
CA LYS A 295 -45.25 -10.21 -24.97
C LYS A 295 -43.82 -10.66 -24.68
N THR A 296 -42.86 -10.21 -25.45
CA THR A 296 -41.45 -10.68 -25.35
C THR A 296 -40.77 -10.05 -24.13
N LYS A 297 -40.29 -10.89 -23.22
CA LYS A 297 -39.47 -10.47 -22.08
C LYS A 297 -38.09 -9.96 -22.52
N PRO A 298 -37.37 -9.22 -21.67
CA PRO A 298 -35.99 -8.84 -21.94
C PRO A 298 -35.13 -10.02 -22.40
N VAL A 299 -34.31 -9.82 -23.42
CA VAL A 299 -33.45 -10.83 -24.02
C VAL A 299 -32.00 -10.54 -23.69
N SER A 300 -31.37 -11.40 -22.89
CA SER A 300 -29.94 -11.30 -22.59
C SER A 300 -29.09 -11.79 -23.75
N PHE A 301 -27.95 -11.17 -23.96
CA PHE A 301 -26.92 -11.60 -24.89
C PHE A 301 -25.53 -11.55 -24.24
N ASP A 302 -24.64 -12.45 -24.70
CA ASP A 302 -23.22 -12.49 -24.31
C ASP A 302 -22.41 -13.05 -25.48
N ILE A 303 -21.79 -12.17 -26.25
CA ILE A 303 -21.23 -12.46 -27.58
C ILE A 303 -19.73 -12.12 -27.65
N ALA A 304 -19.00 -12.88 -28.48
CA ALA A 304 -17.63 -12.56 -28.83
C ALA A 304 -17.60 -11.42 -29.86
N ILE A 305 -16.80 -10.40 -29.59
CA ILE A 305 -16.52 -9.30 -30.52
C ILE A 305 -15.06 -9.30 -31.02
N ASN A 306 -14.25 -10.27 -30.57
CA ASN A 306 -12.94 -10.66 -31.11
C ASN A 306 -12.01 -9.48 -31.43
N HIS A 307 -11.83 -8.54 -30.50
CA HIS A 307 -11.00 -7.36 -30.68
C HIS A 307 -11.46 -6.43 -31.82
N ALA A 308 -12.77 -6.37 -32.08
CA ALA A 308 -13.30 -5.42 -33.08
C ALA A 308 -12.92 -3.96 -32.74
N LYS A 309 -12.61 -3.21 -33.79
CA LYS A 309 -12.37 -1.76 -33.65
C LYS A 309 -13.67 -0.99 -33.53
N TYR A 310 -14.71 -1.42 -34.24
CA TYR A 310 -16.02 -0.78 -34.25
C TYR A 310 -17.10 -1.80 -33.92
N VAL A 311 -18.05 -1.39 -33.09
CA VAL A 311 -19.28 -2.14 -32.83
C VAL A 311 -20.46 -1.24 -33.09
N LYS A 312 -21.33 -1.66 -34.03
CA LYS A 312 -22.56 -1.00 -34.42
C LYS A 312 -23.76 -1.80 -33.93
N ILE A 313 -24.72 -1.13 -33.31
CA ILE A 313 -26.01 -1.68 -32.88
C ILE A 313 -27.07 -1.05 -33.74
N VAL A 314 -27.81 -1.87 -34.47
CA VAL A 314 -28.87 -1.47 -35.40
C VAL A 314 -30.19 -2.00 -34.92
N ALA A 315 -31.23 -1.18 -34.89
CA ALA A 315 -32.59 -1.60 -34.57
C ALA A 315 -33.45 -1.67 -35.81
N PHE A 316 -34.27 -2.72 -35.86
CA PHE A 316 -35.21 -2.98 -36.94
C PHE A 316 -36.64 -3.12 -36.42
N SER A 317 -37.62 -2.81 -37.29
CA SER A 317 -39.04 -3.09 -37.12
C SER A 317 -39.59 -3.73 -38.37
N ASP A 318 -40.66 -4.50 -38.28
CA ASP A 318 -41.46 -4.95 -39.40
C ASP A 318 -42.61 -3.99 -39.74
N ASN A 319 -42.68 -2.86 -39.08
CA ASN A 319 -43.63 -1.78 -39.38
C ASN A 319 -43.05 -0.83 -40.45
N GLU A 320 -43.74 -0.66 -41.55
CA GLU A 320 -43.37 0.24 -42.65
C GLU A 320 -43.66 1.72 -42.36
N SER A 321 -44.38 2.05 -41.27
CA SER A 321 -44.74 3.42 -40.90
C SER A 321 -43.50 4.30 -40.69
N ILE A 322 -43.46 5.43 -41.40
CA ILE A 322 -42.35 6.37 -41.27
C ILE A 322 -42.55 7.35 -40.10
N TRP A 323 -43.68 7.35 -39.43
CA TRP A 323 -44.06 8.36 -38.44
C TRP A 323 -44.02 7.90 -36.99
N GLU A 324 -43.97 6.58 -36.75
CA GLU A 324 -43.99 6.02 -35.40
C GLU A 324 -42.66 5.32 -35.10
N TYR A 325 -42.05 5.69 -34.02
CA TYR A 325 -40.74 5.20 -33.61
C TYR A 325 -40.86 4.48 -32.27
N GLY A 326 -40.84 3.16 -32.35
CA GLY A 326 -40.53 2.36 -31.17
C GLY A 326 -39.03 2.42 -30.88
N TYR A 327 -38.67 2.36 -29.61
CA TYR A 327 -37.25 2.26 -29.21
C TYR A 327 -36.92 0.86 -28.72
N MET A 328 -35.79 0.35 -29.20
CA MET A 328 -35.08 -0.74 -28.59
C MET A 328 -34.09 -0.19 -27.58
N LEU A 329 -34.14 -0.74 -26.36
CA LEU A 329 -33.30 -0.34 -25.26
C LEU A 329 -32.26 -1.43 -25.02
N ILE A 330 -31.01 -1.02 -24.88
CA ILE A 330 -29.94 -1.92 -24.45
C ILE A 330 -29.46 -1.44 -23.09
N THR A 331 -29.53 -2.35 -22.10
CA THR A 331 -29.12 -2.07 -20.73
C THR A 331 -28.05 -3.07 -20.27
N ASN A 332 -27.36 -2.76 -19.17
CA ASN A 332 -26.30 -3.61 -18.63
C ASN A 332 -25.23 -4.00 -19.67
N ALA A 333 -25.03 -3.14 -20.69
CA ALA A 333 -24.10 -3.38 -21.79
C ALA A 333 -22.65 -3.26 -21.29
N LYS A 334 -21.95 -4.41 -21.21
CA LYS A 334 -20.62 -4.54 -20.62
C LYS A 334 -19.62 -5.09 -21.63
N LEU A 335 -18.50 -4.41 -21.75
CA LEU A 335 -17.33 -4.81 -22.54
C LEU A 335 -16.31 -5.51 -21.64
N TYR A 336 -15.77 -6.63 -22.09
CA TYR A 336 -14.76 -7.43 -21.35
C TYR A 336 -13.51 -7.64 -22.20
N ASN A 337 -12.36 -7.66 -21.54
CA ASN A 337 -11.06 -8.02 -22.12
C ASN A 337 -10.87 -9.54 -22.17
#